data_e192c77d15d2b9163817dad3bcb58b7a
#
_entry.id   e192c77d15d2b9163817dad3bcb58b7a
#
_cell.length_a   1.000
_cell.length_b   1.000
_cell.length_c   1.000
_cell.angle_alpha   90.00
_cell.angle_beta   90.00
_cell.angle_gamma   90.00
#
_symmetry.space_group_name_H-M   'P 1'
#
loop_
_entity.id
_entity.type
_entity.pdbx_description
1 polymer ?
#
loop_
_entity_poly.entity_id
_entity_poly.type
_entity_poly.pdbx_seq_one_letter_code
_entity_poly.pdbx_strand_id
1 'polypeptide(L)'
;MGELGFCRVTQMSFLRLLTNPAITREDALNRRQAWDIYAKLIADPRIRLIREPENVEALWMTFSKRDDKSHLLWTDDYVAAFVRAAEAELVILDRGFKKRYPAVRVTCLV
;
A
#
# COMPACT_ATOMS: atom_id res chain seq x y z
N MET A 1 -11.91 -13.14 -11.30
CA MET A 1 -11.74 -11.73 -11.15
C MET A 1 -11.21 -11.39 -9.79
N GLY A 2 -10.38 -10.42 -9.78
CA GLY A 2 -9.53 -10.19 -8.64
C GLY A 2 -10.20 -9.83 -7.34
N GLU A 3 -9.62 -10.28 -6.28
CA GLU A 3 -9.88 -9.79 -4.95
C GLU A 3 -9.05 -8.54 -4.72
N LEU A 4 -9.58 -7.62 -3.93
CA LEU A 4 -8.84 -6.47 -3.45
C LEU A 4 -8.33 -6.76 -2.05
N GLY A 5 -7.22 -6.18 -1.68
CA GLY A 5 -6.68 -6.44 -0.37
C GLY A 5 -5.81 -5.32 0.15
N PHE A 6 -5.70 -5.29 1.47
CA PHE A 6 -4.77 -4.44 2.18
C PHE A 6 -3.72 -5.31 2.85
N CYS A 7 -2.47 -4.90 2.81
CA CYS A 7 -1.52 -5.32 3.82
C CYS A 7 -1.57 -4.30 4.96
N ARG A 8 -0.90 -4.57 6.06
CA ARG A 8 -0.95 -3.68 7.22
C ARG A 8 -0.48 -2.25 6.87
N VAL A 9 0.56 -2.14 6.06
CA VAL A 9 1.11 -0.84 5.67
C VAL A 9 0.13 -0.06 4.79
N THR A 10 -0.51 -0.71 3.82
CA THR A 10 -1.48 -0.04 2.95
C THR A 10 -2.77 0.30 3.71
N GLN A 11 -3.14 -0.52 4.69
CA GLN A 11 -4.24 -0.19 5.61
C GLN A 11 -3.94 1.11 6.35
N MET A 12 -2.75 1.23 6.93
CA MET A 12 -2.34 2.45 7.63
C MET A 12 -2.34 3.66 6.70
N SER A 13 -1.84 3.48 5.48
CA SER A 13 -1.80 4.54 4.47
C SER A 13 -3.20 5.00 4.10
N PHE A 14 -4.13 4.07 3.95
CA PHE A 14 -5.52 4.39 3.65
C PHE A 14 -6.17 5.21 4.76
N LEU A 15 -5.98 4.81 6.01
CA LEU A 15 -6.53 5.54 7.16
C LEU A 15 -5.90 6.93 7.26
N ARG A 16 -4.61 7.04 7.02
CA ARG A 16 -3.91 8.33 7.02
C ARG A 16 -4.44 9.24 5.92
N LEU A 17 -4.70 8.70 4.74
CA LEU A 17 -5.26 9.46 3.62
C LEU A 17 -6.62 10.07 3.99
N LEU A 18 -7.51 9.29 4.61
CA LEU A 18 -8.84 9.74 4.96
C LEU A 18 -8.84 10.86 6.01
N THR A 19 -7.80 10.93 6.82
CA THR A 19 -7.70 11.91 7.90
C THR A 19 -6.75 13.07 7.59
N ASN A 20 -6.17 13.10 6.39
CA ASN A 20 -5.17 14.10 6.04
C ASN A 20 -5.84 15.29 5.31
N PRO A 21 -5.96 16.47 5.97
CA PRO A 21 -6.61 17.63 5.35
C PRO A 21 -5.82 18.21 4.17
N ALA A 22 -4.52 17.90 4.06
CA ALA A 22 -3.74 18.31 2.91
C ALA A 22 -4.20 17.64 1.62
N ILE A 23 -4.90 16.50 1.73
CA ILE A 23 -5.39 15.72 0.58
C ILE A 23 -6.90 15.82 0.45
N THR A 24 -7.63 15.59 1.53
CA THR A 24 -9.10 15.55 1.53
C THR A 24 -9.73 16.87 1.92
N ARG A 25 -8.93 17.85 2.30
CA ARG A 25 -9.37 19.21 2.63
C ARG A 25 -10.46 19.20 3.70
N GLU A 26 -11.57 19.91 3.45
CA GLU A 26 -12.70 19.97 4.37
C GLU A 26 -13.45 18.64 4.54
N ASP A 27 -13.20 17.69 3.64
CA ASP A 27 -13.77 16.34 3.73
C ASP A 27 -12.92 15.41 4.62
N ALA A 28 -11.85 15.92 5.22
CA ALA A 28 -11.01 15.12 6.12
C ALA A 28 -11.84 14.60 7.30
N LEU A 29 -11.70 13.30 7.53
CA LEU A 29 -12.44 12.62 8.60
C LEU A 29 -11.63 12.63 9.90
N ASN A 30 -12.32 12.46 11.03
CA ASN A 30 -11.62 12.12 12.25
C ASN A 30 -11.28 10.62 12.25
N ARG A 31 -10.48 10.19 13.22
CA ARG A 31 -10.00 8.80 13.24
C ARG A 31 -11.11 7.77 13.44
N ARG A 32 -12.13 8.11 14.20
CA ARG A 32 -13.30 7.22 14.38
C ARG A 32 -14.02 7.03 13.05
N GLN A 33 -14.27 8.11 12.34
CA GLN A 33 -14.93 8.06 11.03
C GLN A 33 -14.12 7.27 10.02
N ALA A 34 -12.79 7.42 10.04
CA ALA A 34 -11.90 6.66 9.16
C ALA A 34 -12.03 5.16 9.41
N TRP A 35 -12.05 4.75 10.68
CA TRP A 35 -12.28 3.34 11.02
C TRP A 35 -13.64 2.84 10.56
N ASP A 36 -14.68 3.67 10.65
CA ASP A 36 -16.02 3.31 10.17
C ASP A 36 -16.01 3.06 8.65
N ILE A 37 -15.31 3.90 7.90
CA ILE A 37 -15.16 3.71 6.45
C ILE A 37 -14.41 2.41 6.15
N TYR A 38 -13.31 2.17 6.86
CA TYR A 38 -12.55 0.92 6.67
C TYR A 38 -13.40 -0.31 6.98
N ALA A 39 -14.16 -0.27 8.06
CA ALA A 39 -15.04 -1.37 8.44
C ALA A 39 -16.07 -1.70 7.36
N LYS A 40 -16.62 -0.66 6.71
CA LYS A 40 -17.55 -0.85 5.60
C LYS A 40 -16.87 -1.50 4.39
N LEU A 41 -15.64 -1.10 4.09
CA LEU A 41 -14.89 -1.69 2.98
C LEU A 41 -14.57 -3.16 3.24
N ILE A 42 -14.06 -3.47 4.43
CA ILE A 42 -13.63 -4.83 4.74
C ILE A 42 -14.81 -5.80 4.92
N ALA A 43 -16.03 -5.26 5.07
CA ALA A 43 -17.24 -6.08 5.10
C ALA A 43 -17.57 -6.67 3.72
N ASP A 44 -17.05 -6.08 2.64
CA ASP A 44 -17.18 -6.65 1.30
C ASP A 44 -16.29 -7.89 1.22
N PRO A 45 -16.83 -9.09 0.91
CA PRO A 45 -16.04 -10.31 0.88
C PRO A 45 -14.93 -10.33 -0.18
N ARG A 46 -14.97 -9.38 -1.13
CA ARG A 46 -13.91 -9.23 -2.14
C ARG A 46 -12.71 -8.43 -1.62
N ILE A 47 -12.84 -7.81 -0.44
CA ILE A 47 -11.80 -6.96 0.14
C ILE A 47 -11.37 -7.60 1.45
N ARG A 48 -10.06 -7.79 1.64
CA ARG A 48 -9.56 -8.44 2.85
C ARG A 48 -8.19 -7.93 3.23
N LEU A 49 -7.82 -8.16 4.49
CA LEU A 49 -6.45 -7.94 4.95
C LEU A 49 -5.64 -9.19 4.59
N ILE A 50 -4.55 -8.99 3.85
CA ILE A 50 -3.69 -10.06 3.38
C ILE A 50 -2.52 -10.22 4.35
N ARG A 51 -2.26 -11.45 4.77
CA ARG A 51 -1.12 -11.75 5.65
C ARG A 51 0.18 -11.62 4.88
N GLU A 52 1.24 -11.25 5.58
CA GLU A 52 2.55 -11.12 5.00
C GLU A 52 3.05 -12.48 4.50
N PRO A 53 3.39 -12.59 3.20
CA PRO A 53 4.01 -13.82 2.68
C PRO A 53 5.39 -14.08 3.29
N GLU A 54 5.83 -15.33 3.29
CA GLU A 54 7.04 -15.73 3.98
C GLU A 54 8.32 -15.09 3.45
N ASN A 55 8.40 -14.84 2.15
CA ASN A 55 9.62 -14.34 1.52
C ASN A 55 9.68 -12.82 1.39
N VAL A 56 8.81 -12.09 2.07
CA VAL A 56 8.76 -10.62 1.95
C VAL A 56 10.05 -9.97 2.40
N GLU A 57 10.61 -10.40 3.54
CA GLU A 57 11.81 -9.77 4.05
C GLU A 57 12.99 -9.89 3.07
N ALA A 58 13.18 -11.05 2.46
CA ALA A 58 14.24 -11.25 1.48
C ALA A 58 14.07 -10.33 0.27
N LEU A 59 12.86 -10.18 -0.24
CA LEU A 59 12.56 -9.29 -1.35
C LEU A 59 12.68 -7.83 -0.94
N TRP A 60 12.22 -7.48 0.25
CA TRP A 60 12.35 -6.14 0.80
C TRP A 60 13.82 -5.73 0.90
N MET A 61 14.65 -6.63 1.41
CA MET A 61 16.08 -6.41 1.46
C MET A 61 16.65 -6.20 0.05
N THR A 62 16.25 -7.02 -0.91
CA THR A 62 16.70 -6.90 -2.30
C THR A 62 16.34 -5.52 -2.89
N PHE A 63 15.13 -5.03 -2.64
CA PHE A 63 14.69 -3.73 -3.15
C PHE A 63 15.32 -2.55 -2.41
N SER A 64 15.64 -2.70 -1.13
CA SER A 64 16.09 -1.60 -0.29
C SER A 64 17.60 -1.54 -0.07
N LYS A 65 18.32 -2.62 -0.36
CA LYS A 65 19.78 -2.69 -0.15
C LYS A 65 20.50 -1.97 -1.29
N ARG A 66 20.56 -0.67 -1.20
CA ARG A 66 21.14 0.20 -2.21
C ARG A 66 22.12 1.17 -1.57
N ASP A 67 23.02 1.74 -2.40
CA ASP A 67 24.03 2.69 -1.92
C ASP A 67 23.47 4.11 -1.90
N ASP A 68 22.34 4.28 -1.27
CA ASP A 68 21.74 5.60 -1.03
C ASP A 68 21.46 5.77 0.46
N LYS A 69 21.04 6.96 0.85
CA LYS A 69 20.73 7.29 2.24
C LYS A 69 19.25 7.67 2.40
N SER A 70 18.40 7.15 1.54
CA SER A 70 16.99 7.48 1.61
C SER A 70 16.39 6.96 2.92
N HIS A 71 15.75 7.85 3.66
CA HIS A 71 14.97 7.47 4.84
C HIS A 71 13.47 7.38 4.52
N LEU A 72 13.08 7.69 3.28
CA LEU A 72 11.68 7.78 2.86
C LEU A 72 11.19 6.55 2.10
N LEU A 73 12.10 5.76 1.52
CA LEU A 73 11.72 4.67 0.63
C LEU A 73 11.52 3.32 1.31
N TRP A 74 11.80 3.21 2.60
CA TRP A 74 11.64 1.93 3.32
C TRP A 74 10.26 1.33 3.15
N THR A 75 9.22 2.15 3.28
CA THR A 75 7.84 1.70 3.18
C THR A 75 7.47 1.32 1.75
N ASP A 76 7.86 2.12 0.77
CA ASP A 76 7.60 1.80 -0.63
C ASP A 76 8.31 0.51 -1.06
N ASP A 77 9.55 0.34 -0.63
CA ASP A 77 10.31 -0.89 -0.88
C ASP A 77 9.60 -2.10 -0.27
N TYR A 78 9.06 -1.94 0.94
CA TYR A 78 8.29 -3.00 1.61
C TYR A 78 7.02 -3.35 0.83
N VAL A 79 6.25 -2.34 0.41
CA VAL A 79 5.02 -2.57 -0.36
C VAL A 79 5.33 -3.26 -1.68
N ALA A 80 6.40 -2.85 -2.36
CA ALA A 80 6.84 -3.51 -3.59
C ALA A 80 7.19 -4.98 -3.35
N ALA A 81 7.91 -5.26 -2.26
CA ALA A 81 8.28 -6.63 -1.89
C ALA A 81 7.05 -7.47 -1.56
N PHE A 82 6.10 -6.89 -0.82
CA PHE A 82 4.86 -7.59 -0.47
C PHE A 82 4.07 -7.96 -1.71
N VAL A 83 3.88 -7.02 -2.61
CA VAL A 83 3.11 -7.23 -3.85
C VAL A 83 3.76 -8.30 -4.71
N ARG A 84 5.09 -8.26 -4.81
CA ARG A 84 5.85 -9.28 -5.55
C ARG A 84 5.72 -10.66 -4.93
N ALA A 85 5.88 -10.74 -3.60
CA ALA A 85 5.79 -12.01 -2.87
C ALA A 85 4.39 -12.61 -2.92
N ALA A 86 3.37 -11.77 -2.88
CA ALA A 86 1.97 -12.21 -2.95
C ALA A 86 1.52 -12.52 -4.38
N GLU A 87 2.37 -12.28 -5.38
CA GLU A 87 2.03 -12.42 -6.80
C GLU A 87 0.80 -11.61 -7.16
N ALA A 88 0.71 -10.40 -6.59
CA ALA A 88 -0.42 -9.51 -6.75
C ALA A 88 -0.09 -8.36 -7.71
N GLU A 89 -1.03 -7.48 -7.87
CA GLU A 89 -0.85 -6.23 -8.60
C GLU A 89 -1.15 -5.08 -7.64
N LEU A 90 -0.30 -4.05 -7.65
CA LEU A 90 -0.51 -2.85 -6.86
C LEU A 90 -1.30 -1.83 -7.67
N VAL A 91 -2.36 -1.30 -7.08
CA VAL A 91 -3.10 -0.17 -7.62
C VAL A 91 -2.74 1.06 -6.79
N ILE A 92 -2.24 2.09 -7.43
CA ILE A 92 -1.64 3.23 -6.74
C ILE A 92 -1.87 4.53 -7.51
N LEU A 93 -1.74 5.66 -6.82
CA LEU A 93 -1.86 6.99 -7.41
C LEU A 93 -0.48 7.64 -7.69
N ASP A 94 0.61 7.02 -7.27
CA ASP A 94 1.96 7.55 -7.42
C ASP A 94 2.60 7.05 -8.71
N ARG A 95 2.78 7.93 -9.68
CA ARG A 95 3.39 7.61 -10.97
C ARG A 95 4.85 7.16 -10.85
N GLY A 96 5.56 7.65 -9.85
CA GLY A 96 6.97 7.32 -9.64
C GLY A 96 7.20 5.89 -9.17
N PHE A 97 6.20 5.29 -8.54
CA PHE A 97 6.34 3.95 -7.99
C PHE A 97 6.67 2.91 -9.06
N LYS A 98 5.94 2.93 -10.16
CA LYS A 98 6.15 1.96 -11.27
C LYS A 98 7.57 2.03 -11.83
N LYS A 99 8.12 3.23 -11.94
CA LYS A 99 9.48 3.42 -12.46
C LYS A 99 10.53 2.88 -11.50
N ARG A 100 10.30 3.03 -10.19
CA ARG A 100 11.24 2.55 -9.17
C ARG A 100 11.26 1.02 -9.07
N TYR A 101 10.13 0.37 -9.37
CA TYR A 101 9.97 -1.07 -9.16
C TYR A 101 9.46 -1.77 -10.43
N PRO A 102 10.29 -1.84 -11.48
CA PRO A 102 9.84 -2.43 -12.75
C PRO A 102 9.52 -3.91 -12.67
N ALA A 103 10.01 -4.61 -11.64
CA ALA A 103 9.72 -6.03 -11.44
C ALA A 103 8.36 -6.28 -10.78
N VAL A 104 7.65 -5.22 -10.37
CA VAL A 104 6.37 -5.31 -9.67
C VAL A 104 5.26 -4.89 -10.62
N ARG A 105 4.16 -5.63 -10.61
CA ARG A 105 2.99 -5.25 -11.40
C ARG A 105 2.28 -4.10 -10.71
N VAL A 106 2.25 -2.96 -11.38
CA VAL A 106 1.66 -1.73 -10.84
C VAL A 106 0.72 -1.12 -11.86
N THR A 107 -0.49 -0.78 -11.41
CA THR A 107 -1.43 0.04 -12.17
C THR A 107 -1.54 1.39 -11.48
N CYS A 108 -1.17 2.45 -12.21
CA CYS A 108 -1.29 3.80 -11.71
C CYS A 108 -2.59 4.41 -12.25
N LEU A 109 -3.41 4.96 -11.35
CA LEU A 109 -4.73 5.49 -11.70
C LEU A 109 -4.70 6.97 -12.12
N VAL A 110 -3.54 7.58 -12.17
CA VAL A 110 -3.40 8.99 -12.61
C VAL A 110 -2.65 9.12 -13.89
#